data_fe20b6219edd22da182059c30506d9ed
#
_entry.id   fe20b6219edd22da182059c30506d9ed
#
_cell.length_a   1.000
_cell.length_b   1.000
_cell.length_c   1.000
_cell.angle_alpha   90.00
_cell.angle_beta   90.00
_cell.angle_gamma   90.00
#
_symmetry.space_group_name_H-M   'P 1'
#
loop_
_entity.id
_entity.type
_entity.pdbx_description
1 polymer ?
#
loop_
_entity_poly.entity_id
_entity_poly.type
_entity_poly.pdbx_seq_one_letter_code
_entity_poly.pdbx_strand_id
1 'polypeptide(L)'
;MKLSHKELEIQSGQFGEVRKLALEHQMQVGKFFDAQSFVEISQVHIMADTEALGLAGIEYLENLAQYPDPQKKVWVPTITDPRGSDFKSFKKIKQNKRFVDMEKRAIDAFKQLNVMMTDTCINYQVFMPPVKGEHLAFGDTGSSIYANSVLGARTNFEGGP
;
A
#
# COMPACT_ATOMS: atom_id res chain seq x y z
N MET A 1 -13.11 16.09 11.24
CA MET A 1 -11.66 15.86 11.07
C MET A 1 -10.99 17.15 10.63
N LYS A 2 -9.88 17.53 11.24
CA LYS A 2 -9.11 18.73 10.90
C LYS A 2 -8.03 18.36 9.89
N LEU A 3 -7.98 19.09 8.77
CA LEU A 3 -6.96 18.93 7.73
C LEU A 3 -5.83 19.94 7.95
N SER A 4 -4.60 19.50 7.67
CA SER A 4 -3.41 20.35 7.56
C SER A 4 -3.44 21.17 6.27
N HIS A 5 -2.55 22.15 6.15
CA HIS A 5 -2.42 22.95 4.92
C HIS A 5 -2.13 22.07 3.69
N LYS A 6 -1.21 21.11 3.82
CA LYS A 6 -0.86 20.16 2.76
C LYS A 6 -2.04 19.29 2.32
N GLU A 7 -2.84 18.83 3.28
CA GLU A 7 -4.06 18.04 2.99
C GLU A 7 -5.13 18.86 2.30
N LEU A 8 -5.29 20.13 2.65
CA LEU A 8 -6.19 21.05 1.92
C LEU A 8 -5.72 21.29 0.48
N GLU A 9 -4.42 21.40 0.26
CA GLU A 9 -3.84 21.49 -1.10
C GLU A 9 -4.08 20.21 -1.90
N ILE A 10 -3.93 19.02 -1.28
CA ILE A 10 -4.27 17.74 -1.91
C ILE A 10 -5.76 17.71 -2.26
N GLN A 11 -6.63 18.09 -1.33
CA GLN A 11 -8.09 18.11 -1.52
C GLN A 11 -8.50 19.04 -2.66
N SER A 12 -7.81 20.16 -2.83
CA SER A 12 -8.06 21.10 -3.92
C SER A 12 -7.62 20.57 -5.30
N GLY A 13 -6.90 19.43 -5.36
CA GLY A 13 -6.37 18.84 -6.59
C GLY A 13 -5.02 19.39 -7.03
N GLN A 14 -4.37 20.23 -6.23
CA GLN A 14 -3.07 20.82 -6.57
C GLN A 14 -1.98 19.76 -6.83
N PHE A 15 -2.08 18.60 -6.19
CA PHE A 15 -1.16 17.48 -6.38
C PHE A 15 -1.70 16.38 -7.31
N GLY A 16 -2.76 16.66 -8.05
CA GLY A 16 -3.37 15.77 -9.03
C GLY A 16 -4.55 14.97 -8.48
N GLU A 17 -5.34 14.45 -9.41
CA GLU A 17 -6.63 13.81 -9.11
C GLU A 17 -6.46 12.52 -8.29
N VAL A 18 -5.43 11.72 -8.57
CA VAL A 18 -5.18 10.45 -7.84
C VAL A 18 -5.04 10.70 -6.33
N ARG A 19 -4.25 11.70 -5.95
CA ARG A 19 -4.02 12.02 -4.53
C ARG A 19 -5.23 12.62 -3.87
N LYS A 20 -5.99 13.42 -4.60
CA LYS A 20 -7.28 13.94 -4.13
C LYS A 20 -8.25 12.80 -3.82
N LEU A 21 -8.45 11.87 -4.77
CA LEU A 21 -9.30 10.70 -4.59
C LEU A 21 -8.84 9.81 -3.41
N ALA A 22 -7.53 9.60 -3.29
CA ALA A 22 -6.99 8.86 -2.16
C ALA A 22 -7.26 9.54 -0.82
N LEU A 23 -7.07 10.86 -0.72
CA LEU A 23 -7.37 11.62 0.49
C LEU A 23 -8.87 11.60 0.81
N GLU A 24 -9.74 11.78 -0.18
CA GLU A 24 -11.19 11.73 0.00
C GLU A 24 -11.65 10.36 0.54
N HIS A 25 -11.05 9.27 0.03
CA HIS A 25 -11.29 7.93 0.56
C HIS A 25 -10.84 7.82 2.02
N GLN A 26 -9.62 8.24 2.35
CA GLN A 26 -9.10 8.21 3.70
C GLN A 26 -9.90 9.09 4.66
N MET A 27 -10.44 10.21 4.19
CA MET A 27 -11.35 11.05 4.98
C MET A 27 -12.65 10.32 5.35
N GLN A 28 -13.19 9.50 4.44
CA GLN A 28 -14.38 8.69 4.72
C GLN A 28 -14.08 7.60 5.77
N VAL A 29 -12.95 6.91 5.63
CA VAL A 29 -12.48 5.93 6.61
C VAL A 29 -12.23 6.59 7.97
N GLY A 30 -11.50 7.70 7.99
CA GLY A 30 -11.22 8.45 9.21
C GLY A 30 -12.49 8.94 9.90
N LYS A 31 -13.50 9.38 9.14
CA LYS A 31 -14.80 9.79 9.70
C LYS A 31 -15.54 8.61 10.34
N PHE A 32 -15.46 7.42 9.75
CA PHE A 32 -16.05 6.22 10.33
C PHE A 32 -15.45 5.85 11.68
N PHE A 33 -14.15 6.08 11.86
CA PHE A 33 -13.42 5.82 13.11
C PHE A 33 -13.30 7.04 14.04
N ASP A 34 -14.05 8.10 13.82
CA ASP A 34 -14.01 9.35 14.61
C ASP A 34 -12.61 9.98 14.70
N ALA A 35 -11.78 9.79 13.66
CA ALA A 35 -10.45 10.36 13.61
C ALA A 35 -10.48 11.89 13.61
N GLN A 36 -9.64 12.50 14.45
CA GLN A 36 -9.57 13.95 14.59
C GLN A 36 -8.68 14.61 13.52
N SER A 37 -7.64 13.91 13.07
CA SER A 37 -6.68 14.37 12.07
C SER A 37 -5.95 13.19 11.46
N PHE A 38 -5.25 13.41 10.35
CA PHE A 38 -4.28 12.47 9.83
C PHE A 38 -2.92 12.63 10.51
N VAL A 39 -2.09 11.60 10.38
CA VAL A 39 -0.67 11.65 10.72
C VAL A 39 0.13 11.38 9.46
N GLU A 40 1.30 12.01 9.33
CA GLU A 40 2.21 11.75 8.23
C GLU A 40 2.88 10.38 8.45
N ILE A 41 2.85 9.53 7.41
CA ILE A 41 3.47 8.20 7.43
C ILE A 41 4.80 8.22 6.69
N SER A 42 5.76 7.40 7.12
CA SER A 42 7.08 7.30 6.48
C SER A 42 7.21 6.12 5.53
N GLN A 43 6.42 5.07 5.70
CA GLN A 43 6.47 3.86 4.86
C GLN A 43 5.10 3.20 4.76
N VAL A 44 4.89 2.46 3.69
CA VAL A 44 3.70 1.61 3.46
C VAL A 44 4.13 0.18 3.16
N HIS A 45 3.43 -0.80 3.73
CA HIS A 45 3.55 -2.22 3.40
C HIS A 45 2.19 -2.75 2.96
N ILE A 46 2.09 -3.18 1.71
CA ILE A 46 0.83 -3.60 1.08
C ILE A 46 0.69 -5.12 1.13
N MET A 47 -0.47 -5.60 1.55
CA MET A 47 -0.92 -6.97 1.33
C MET A 47 -1.19 -7.16 -0.17
N ALA A 48 -0.19 -7.66 -0.91
CA ALA A 48 -0.17 -7.63 -2.37
C ALA A 48 -0.57 -8.96 -3.02
N ASP A 49 -0.94 -9.96 -2.22
CA ASP A 49 -1.37 -11.24 -2.78
C ASP A 49 -2.74 -11.11 -3.48
N THR A 50 -2.97 -11.98 -4.47
CA THR A 50 -4.18 -11.92 -5.30
C THR A 50 -5.44 -12.30 -4.54
N GLU A 51 -5.32 -13.01 -3.42
CA GLU A 51 -6.46 -13.40 -2.58
C GLU A 51 -6.93 -12.22 -1.75
N ALA A 52 -6.00 -11.43 -1.20
CA ALA A 52 -6.32 -10.21 -0.47
C ALA A 52 -6.83 -9.10 -1.39
N LEU A 53 -6.16 -8.85 -2.52
CA LEU A 53 -6.57 -7.82 -3.48
C LEU A 53 -7.89 -8.17 -4.19
N GLY A 54 -8.06 -9.43 -4.56
CA GLY A 54 -9.14 -9.86 -5.43
C GLY A 54 -9.12 -9.15 -6.79
N LEU A 55 -10.11 -9.40 -7.62
CA LEU A 55 -10.21 -8.75 -8.93
C LEU A 55 -10.42 -7.24 -8.81
N ALA A 56 -11.26 -6.81 -7.86
CA ALA A 56 -11.58 -5.40 -7.67
C ALA A 56 -10.34 -4.57 -7.25
N GLY A 57 -9.51 -5.11 -6.36
CA GLY A 57 -8.25 -4.45 -5.95
C GLY A 57 -7.26 -4.35 -7.10
N ILE A 58 -7.15 -5.39 -7.94
CA ILE A 58 -6.28 -5.37 -9.13
C ILE A 58 -6.78 -4.34 -10.15
N GLU A 59 -8.06 -4.31 -10.46
CA GLU A 59 -8.65 -3.31 -11.36
C GLU A 59 -8.48 -1.88 -10.83
N TYR A 60 -8.60 -1.70 -9.52
CA TYR A 60 -8.31 -0.41 -8.88
C TYR A 60 -6.86 0.02 -9.08
N LEU A 61 -5.89 -0.88 -8.87
CA LEU A 61 -4.47 -0.61 -9.11
C LEU A 61 -4.19 -0.30 -10.57
N GLU A 62 -4.78 -1.04 -11.50
CA GLU A 62 -4.66 -0.78 -12.93
C GLU A 62 -5.23 0.59 -13.32
N ASN A 63 -6.36 0.98 -12.75
CA ASN A 63 -6.93 2.31 -12.96
C ASN A 63 -6.00 3.41 -12.44
N LEU A 64 -5.43 3.25 -11.25
CA LEU A 64 -4.43 4.21 -10.74
C LEU A 64 -3.19 4.28 -11.64
N ALA A 65 -2.73 3.15 -12.17
CA ALA A 65 -1.58 3.07 -13.05
C ALA A 65 -1.80 3.74 -14.43
N GLN A 66 -3.03 4.04 -14.82
CA GLN A 66 -3.34 4.75 -16.06
C GLN A 66 -3.15 6.27 -15.98
N TYR A 67 -3.09 6.83 -14.78
CA TYR A 67 -2.89 8.26 -14.61
C TYR A 67 -1.49 8.69 -15.07
N PRO A 68 -1.30 9.92 -15.58
CA PRO A 68 0.01 10.40 -15.99
C PRO A 68 0.96 10.61 -14.80
N ASP A 69 2.25 10.44 -15.05
CA ASP A 69 3.30 10.85 -14.11
C ASP A 69 3.25 12.38 -13.86
N PRO A 70 3.53 12.83 -12.64
CA PRO A 70 3.91 12.06 -11.44
C PRO A 70 2.73 11.63 -10.56
N GLN A 71 1.50 11.88 -10.95
CA GLN A 71 0.31 11.71 -10.11
C GLN A 71 0.13 10.28 -9.58
N LYS A 72 0.45 9.28 -10.41
CA LYS A 72 0.29 7.87 -10.06
C LYS A 72 1.35 7.31 -9.12
N LYS A 73 2.52 7.94 -9.01
CA LYS A 73 3.60 7.41 -8.18
C LYS A 73 3.33 7.60 -6.69
N VAL A 74 3.61 6.56 -5.91
CA VAL A 74 3.57 6.66 -4.46
C VAL A 74 4.55 7.72 -3.94
N TRP A 75 4.18 8.41 -2.86
CA TRP A 75 5.02 9.48 -2.29
C TRP A 75 6.01 9.00 -1.24
N VAL A 76 5.67 7.91 -0.57
CA VAL A 76 6.54 7.32 0.44
C VAL A 76 7.00 5.95 -0.02
N PRO A 77 8.13 5.44 0.48
CA PRO A 77 8.55 4.08 0.23
C PRO A 77 7.41 3.09 0.50
N THR A 78 7.00 2.41 -0.54
CA THR A 78 5.90 1.44 -0.51
C THR A 78 6.42 0.10 -0.95
N ILE A 79 6.21 -0.93 -0.15
CA ILE A 79 6.70 -2.29 -0.31
C ILE A 79 5.58 -3.31 -0.25
N THR A 80 5.83 -4.54 -0.66
CA THR A 80 4.82 -5.61 -0.71
C THR A 80 5.21 -6.80 0.15
N ASP A 81 4.20 -7.50 0.65
CA ASP A 81 4.30 -8.81 1.24
C ASP A 81 4.54 -9.93 0.20
N PRO A 82 4.73 -11.20 0.61
CA PRO A 82 4.97 -12.31 -0.32
C PRO A 82 3.82 -12.52 -1.30
N ARG A 83 4.18 -12.80 -2.54
CA ARG A 83 3.23 -13.24 -3.56
C ARG A 83 3.01 -14.75 -3.51
N GLY A 84 1.83 -15.20 -3.94
CA GLY A 84 1.44 -16.59 -3.87
C GLY A 84 1.81 -17.46 -5.07
N SER A 85 2.20 -16.87 -6.22
CA SER A 85 2.37 -17.61 -7.48
C SER A 85 3.82 -17.93 -7.82
N ASP A 86 4.09 -19.19 -8.17
CA ASP A 86 5.33 -19.58 -8.84
C ASP A 86 5.18 -19.48 -10.36
N PHE A 87 5.65 -18.41 -10.95
CA PHE A 87 5.53 -18.16 -12.40
C PHE A 87 6.26 -19.18 -13.29
N LYS A 88 7.22 -19.93 -12.76
CA LYS A 88 7.98 -20.93 -13.50
C LYS A 88 7.33 -22.31 -13.41
N SER A 89 6.89 -22.68 -12.21
CA SER A 89 6.45 -24.04 -11.90
C SER A 89 4.94 -24.20 -11.71
N PHE A 90 4.15 -23.11 -11.82
CA PHE A 90 2.71 -23.10 -11.49
C PHE A 90 1.91 -24.23 -12.16
N LYS A 91 2.26 -24.60 -13.41
CA LYS A 91 1.62 -25.72 -14.10
C LYS A 91 1.94 -27.05 -13.44
N LYS A 92 3.21 -27.26 -13.05
CA LYS A 92 3.70 -28.49 -12.40
C LYS A 92 3.08 -28.70 -11.04
N ILE A 93 2.96 -27.62 -10.25
CA ILE A 93 2.36 -27.65 -8.91
C ILE A 93 0.84 -27.40 -8.93
N LYS A 94 0.25 -27.37 -10.13
CA LYS A 94 -1.20 -27.22 -10.34
C LYS A 94 -1.81 -25.96 -9.72
N GLN A 95 -1.06 -24.87 -9.65
CA GLN A 95 -1.65 -23.57 -9.29
C GLN A 95 -2.66 -23.12 -10.34
N ASN A 96 -3.70 -22.44 -9.88
CA ASN A 96 -4.73 -21.93 -10.77
C ASN A 96 -4.19 -20.80 -11.65
N LYS A 97 -4.21 -21.03 -12.96
CA LYS A 97 -3.71 -20.05 -13.95
C LYS A 97 -4.37 -18.66 -13.80
N ARG A 98 -5.63 -18.60 -13.39
CA ARG A 98 -6.33 -17.32 -13.19
C ARG A 98 -5.62 -16.46 -12.15
N PHE A 99 -5.23 -17.03 -11.00
CA PHE A 99 -4.51 -16.30 -9.95
C PHE A 99 -3.13 -15.87 -10.44
N VAL A 100 -2.42 -16.74 -11.16
CA VAL A 100 -1.13 -16.40 -11.77
C VAL A 100 -1.24 -15.21 -12.74
N ASP A 101 -2.28 -15.18 -13.56
CA ASP A 101 -2.49 -14.09 -14.51
C ASP A 101 -2.90 -12.79 -13.78
N MET A 102 -3.73 -12.88 -12.74
CA MET A 102 -4.10 -11.76 -11.89
C MET A 102 -2.88 -11.14 -11.19
N GLU A 103 -2.01 -11.98 -10.66
CA GLU A 103 -0.80 -11.52 -9.99
C GLU A 103 0.17 -10.81 -10.94
N LYS A 104 0.30 -11.26 -12.18
CA LYS A 104 1.06 -10.53 -13.21
C LYS A 104 0.51 -9.14 -13.47
N ARG A 105 -0.82 -9.01 -13.55
CA ARG A 105 -1.50 -7.71 -13.71
C ARG A 105 -1.17 -6.78 -12.54
N ALA A 106 -1.28 -7.29 -11.31
CA ALA A 106 -0.93 -6.53 -10.11
C ALA A 106 0.53 -6.07 -10.13
N ILE A 107 1.48 -6.96 -10.47
CA ILE A 107 2.90 -6.64 -10.60
C ILE A 107 3.13 -5.50 -11.59
N ASP A 108 2.49 -5.56 -12.76
CA ASP A 108 2.67 -4.54 -13.79
C ASP A 108 2.10 -3.18 -13.35
N ALA A 109 0.98 -3.18 -12.61
CA ALA A 109 0.43 -1.98 -12.00
C ALA A 109 1.36 -1.42 -10.90
N PHE A 110 1.84 -2.26 -9.98
CA PHE A 110 2.77 -1.85 -8.92
C PHE A 110 4.06 -1.24 -9.46
N LYS A 111 4.63 -1.79 -10.53
CA LYS A 111 5.80 -1.20 -11.21
C LYS A 111 5.53 0.21 -11.70
N GLN A 112 4.37 0.43 -12.32
CA GLN A 112 3.98 1.75 -12.82
C GLN A 112 3.73 2.75 -11.69
N LEU A 113 3.24 2.29 -10.55
CA LEU A 113 3.01 3.07 -9.34
C LEU A 113 4.29 3.34 -8.52
N ASN A 114 5.44 2.80 -8.95
CA ASN A 114 6.74 2.89 -8.24
C ASN A 114 6.74 2.18 -6.87
N VAL A 115 5.98 1.11 -6.75
CA VAL A 115 5.99 0.23 -5.57
C VAL A 115 7.15 -0.75 -5.69
N MET A 116 7.89 -0.95 -4.60
CA MET A 116 8.98 -1.92 -4.51
C MET A 116 8.44 -3.27 -4.08
N MET A 117 8.60 -4.27 -4.94
CA MET A 117 8.18 -5.63 -4.63
C MET A 117 9.25 -6.34 -3.82
N THR A 118 9.18 -6.22 -2.51
CA THR A 118 10.08 -6.90 -1.57
C THR A 118 9.70 -8.35 -1.34
N ASP A 119 8.43 -8.68 -1.60
CA ASP A 119 7.87 -10.03 -1.53
C ASP A 119 8.15 -10.75 -0.20
N THR A 120 8.07 -10.01 0.90
CA THR A 120 8.33 -10.56 2.23
C THR A 120 7.58 -9.82 3.32
N CYS A 121 7.08 -10.56 4.32
CA CYS A 121 6.55 -10.01 5.57
C CYS A 121 7.67 -9.68 6.58
N ILE A 122 8.91 -10.08 6.33
CA ILE A 122 10.08 -9.71 7.14
C ILE A 122 10.91 -8.60 6.47
N ASN A 123 10.23 -7.56 6.04
CA ASN A 123 10.77 -6.44 5.28
C ASN A 123 11.97 -5.75 5.94
N TYR A 124 12.06 -5.76 7.25
CA TYR A 124 13.17 -5.21 8.02
C TYR A 124 14.53 -5.90 7.76
N GLN A 125 14.55 -7.05 7.09
CA GLN A 125 15.78 -7.74 6.68
C GLN A 125 16.25 -7.36 5.27
N VAL A 126 15.36 -6.82 4.44
CA VAL A 126 15.64 -6.56 3.01
C VAL A 126 15.43 -5.10 2.62
N PHE A 127 14.86 -4.30 3.50
CA PHE A 127 14.55 -2.90 3.29
C PHE A 127 14.91 -2.07 4.53
N MET A 128 14.93 -0.76 4.38
CA MET A 128 15.23 0.17 5.46
C MET A 128 14.22 0.01 6.62
N PRO A 129 14.65 -0.38 7.82
CA PRO A 129 13.74 -0.51 8.95
C PRO A 129 13.21 0.87 9.37
N PRO A 130 11.97 0.96 9.84
CA PRO A 130 11.44 2.20 10.39
C PRO A 130 12.17 2.61 11.67
N VAL A 131 12.18 3.92 11.93
CA VAL A 131 12.81 4.51 13.11
C VAL A 131 11.79 4.65 14.24
N LYS A 132 12.26 4.58 15.48
CA LYS A 132 11.43 4.76 16.67
C LYS A 132 10.59 6.03 16.60
N GLY A 133 9.29 5.89 16.78
CA GLY A 133 8.32 6.99 16.79
C GLY A 133 7.73 7.34 15.43
N GLU A 134 8.24 6.79 14.33
CA GLU A 134 7.61 6.95 13.01
C GLU A 134 6.21 6.31 12.96
N HIS A 135 5.34 6.90 12.16
CA HIS A 135 4.04 6.33 11.82
C HIS A 135 4.13 5.61 10.47
N LEU A 136 3.53 4.42 10.39
CA LEU A 136 3.59 3.51 9.26
C LEU A 136 2.18 3.06 8.87
N ALA A 137 1.96 2.79 7.59
CA ALA A 137 0.77 2.09 7.11
C ALA A 137 1.17 0.68 6.68
N PHE A 138 1.19 -0.25 7.64
CA PHE A 138 1.57 -1.64 7.40
C PHE A 138 0.35 -2.55 7.45
N GLY A 139 0.05 -3.20 6.33
CA GLY A 139 -1.07 -4.13 6.20
C GLY A 139 -0.77 -5.54 6.72
N ASP A 140 0.50 -5.93 6.87
CA ASP A 140 0.89 -7.24 7.36
C ASP A 140 1.11 -7.28 8.88
N THR A 141 0.57 -8.31 9.52
CA THR A 141 0.65 -8.48 10.98
C THR A 141 2.07 -8.69 11.47
N GLY A 142 2.88 -9.48 10.76
CA GLY A 142 4.24 -9.81 11.16
C GLY A 142 5.15 -8.58 11.19
N SER A 143 5.15 -7.81 10.11
CA SER A 143 5.91 -6.57 10.02
C SER A 143 5.41 -5.51 10.99
N SER A 144 4.10 -5.42 11.22
CA SER A 144 3.49 -4.49 12.19
C SER A 144 3.90 -4.82 13.64
N ILE A 145 3.85 -6.09 14.02
CA ILE A 145 4.29 -6.52 15.36
C ILE A 145 5.76 -6.19 15.59
N TYR A 146 6.61 -6.49 14.62
CA TYR A 146 8.03 -6.17 14.72
C TYR A 146 8.28 -4.66 14.83
N ALA A 147 7.65 -3.86 13.95
CA ALA A 147 7.79 -2.41 13.96
C ALA A 147 7.37 -1.80 15.30
N ASN A 148 6.23 -2.22 15.86
CA ASN A 148 5.73 -1.72 17.14
C ASN A 148 6.55 -2.22 18.33
N SER A 149 6.85 -3.53 18.39
CA SER A 149 7.38 -4.17 19.61
C SER A 149 8.90 -4.07 19.70
N VAL A 150 9.62 -4.09 18.58
CA VAL A 150 11.09 -4.12 18.55
C VAL A 150 11.65 -2.74 18.21
N LEU A 151 11.12 -2.10 17.17
CA LEU A 151 11.65 -0.81 16.70
C LEU A 151 11.01 0.39 17.39
N GLY A 152 9.85 0.23 18.02
CA GLY A 152 9.11 1.31 18.68
C GLY A 152 8.52 2.32 17.69
N ALA A 153 8.27 1.91 16.46
CA ALA A 153 7.46 2.64 15.50
C ALA A 153 5.96 2.47 15.82
N ARG A 154 5.10 3.13 15.09
CA ARG A 154 3.64 3.10 15.27
C ARG A 154 2.98 2.71 13.97
N THR A 155 2.31 1.56 13.95
CA THR A 155 1.55 1.14 12.79
C THR A 155 0.09 1.52 12.96
N ASN A 156 -0.51 2.14 11.95
CA ASN A 156 -1.92 2.48 11.90
C ASN A 156 -2.65 1.44 11.06
N PHE A 157 -3.28 0.50 11.73
CA PHE A 157 -4.02 -0.54 11.06
C PHE A 157 -5.44 -0.10 10.69
N GLU A 158 -6.09 0.71 11.52
CA GLU A 158 -7.47 1.16 11.29
C GLU A 158 -7.59 2.20 10.17
N GLY A 159 -6.57 2.97 9.95
CA GLY A 159 -6.47 3.84 8.79
C GLY A 159 -5.84 3.14 7.61
N GLY A 160 -5.66 1.87 7.78
CA GLY A 160 -4.90 0.99 6.93
C GLY A 160 -5.27 1.09 5.48
N PRO A 161 -4.41 0.50 4.70
CA PRO A 161 -4.37 0.70 3.27
C PRO A 161 -5.62 0.29 2.59
#